data_3399ed1c869f0b65208406435c1ecaa1
#
_entry.id   3399ed1c869f0b65208406435c1ecaa1
#
_cell.length_a   1.000
_cell.length_b   1.000
_cell.length_c   1.000
_cell.angle_alpha   90.00
_cell.angle_beta   90.00
_cell.angle_gamma   90.00
#
_symmetry.space_group_name_H-M   'P 1'
#
loop_
_entity.id
_entity.type
_entity.pdbx_description
1 polymer ?
#
loop_
_entity_poly.entity_id
_entity_poly.type
_entity_poly.pdbx_seq_one_letter_code
_entity_poly.pdbx_strand_id
1 'polypeptide(L)'
;MAQLTREFLLQQEIEVVMEVEESRSKTITTKTYSSIFFGLQFNYIYLGWLVWYLHKDLEKARDYLYLATCIILDMFQRDEQHEAEIGSSLLGLINIHASWHALVANAPDLAVEVMKKTCASNIDQDKNFWWLAGECSIALIEGDESAAQGYCNHILNGPFPSRYAPTLRKNHEPFGKMFQAILDGNLEALEESTLAVARRNQGINTDGMSFYPHIFVLGVLKIAQMYGLEIEKYKPRYPKELLHLPKSDFSHIDRWWERIEIHPA
;
A
#
# COMPACT_ATOMS: atom_id res chain seq x y z
N MET A 1 -12.66 -23.32 -1.05
CA MET A 1 -11.53 -22.60 -1.66
C MET A 1 -10.47 -23.61 -2.01
N ALA A 2 -10.05 -23.69 -3.28
CA ALA A 2 -8.95 -24.57 -3.68
C ALA A 2 -7.69 -24.09 -2.94
N GLN A 3 -6.99 -25.03 -2.32
CA GLN A 3 -5.71 -24.74 -1.67
C GLN A 3 -4.69 -24.48 -2.79
N LEU A 4 -4.16 -23.27 -2.89
CA LEU A 4 -3.12 -22.95 -3.86
C LEU A 4 -1.91 -23.83 -3.59
N THR A 5 -1.51 -24.64 -4.55
CA THR A 5 -0.32 -25.50 -4.40
C THR A 5 0.94 -24.66 -4.58
N ARG A 6 2.04 -25.12 -3.97
CA ARG A 6 3.34 -24.46 -4.16
C ARG A 6 3.76 -24.41 -5.63
N GLU A 7 3.46 -25.45 -6.37
CA GLU A 7 3.74 -25.57 -7.81
C GLU A 7 3.00 -24.50 -8.61
N PHE A 8 1.71 -24.29 -8.31
CA PHE A 8 0.93 -23.21 -8.93
C PHE A 8 1.55 -21.84 -8.66
N LEU A 9 1.94 -21.56 -7.40
CA LEU A 9 2.55 -20.27 -7.04
C LEU A 9 3.92 -20.06 -7.70
N LEU A 10 4.73 -21.11 -7.84
CA LEU A 10 6.00 -21.03 -8.58
C LEU A 10 5.77 -20.74 -10.07
N GLN A 11 4.75 -21.35 -10.67
CA GLN A 11 4.38 -21.05 -12.05
C GLN A 11 3.93 -19.60 -12.21
N GLN A 12 3.13 -19.09 -11.28
CA GLN A 12 2.71 -17.68 -11.27
C GLN A 12 3.90 -16.72 -11.11
N GLU A 13 4.89 -17.05 -10.28
CA GLU A 13 6.11 -16.23 -10.17
C GLU A 13 6.83 -16.13 -11.52
N ILE A 14 6.99 -17.24 -12.23
CA ILE A 14 7.62 -17.27 -13.57
C ILE A 14 6.83 -16.40 -14.54
N GLU A 15 5.51 -16.55 -14.60
CA GLU A 15 4.64 -15.79 -15.50
C GLU A 15 4.76 -14.28 -15.25
N VAL A 16 4.70 -13.86 -13.99
CA VAL A 16 4.80 -12.44 -13.64
C VAL A 16 6.18 -11.87 -13.93
N VAL A 17 7.25 -12.63 -13.71
CA VAL A 17 8.62 -12.21 -14.12
C VAL A 17 8.68 -12.01 -15.63
N MET A 18 8.10 -12.91 -16.42
CA MET A 18 8.05 -12.77 -17.89
C MET A 18 7.25 -11.53 -18.31
N GLU A 19 6.13 -11.23 -17.67
CA GLU A 19 5.34 -10.02 -17.96
C GLU A 19 6.12 -8.72 -17.65
N VAL A 20 6.89 -8.71 -16.55
CA VAL A 20 7.77 -7.58 -16.22
C VAL A 20 8.85 -7.39 -17.30
N GLU A 21 9.52 -8.46 -17.70
CA GLU A 21 10.54 -8.41 -18.77
C GLU A 21 9.94 -8.03 -20.13
N GLU A 22 8.75 -8.54 -20.46
CA GLU A 22 8.05 -8.12 -21.67
C GLU A 22 7.73 -6.62 -21.65
N SER A 23 7.34 -6.09 -20.50
CA SER A 23 7.05 -4.66 -20.34
C SER A 23 8.26 -3.78 -20.64
N ARG A 24 9.49 -4.26 -20.38
CA ARG A 24 10.73 -3.55 -20.72
C ARG A 24 10.96 -3.40 -22.22
N SER A 25 10.42 -4.30 -23.01
CA SER A 25 10.60 -4.32 -24.47
C SER A 25 9.49 -3.61 -25.25
N LYS A 26 8.40 -3.22 -24.58
CA LYS A 26 7.26 -2.55 -25.21
C LYS A 26 7.57 -1.12 -25.60
N THR A 27 7.09 -0.71 -26.77
CA THR A 27 7.04 0.71 -27.12
C THR A 27 5.94 1.38 -26.29
N ILE A 28 6.31 2.36 -25.50
CA ILE A 28 5.39 3.09 -24.62
C ILE A 28 4.91 4.34 -25.36
N THR A 29 3.60 4.49 -25.45
CA THR A 29 2.95 5.69 -26.00
C THR A 29 2.14 6.39 -24.92
N THR A 30 1.77 7.65 -25.14
CA THR A 30 0.91 8.41 -24.22
C THR A 30 -0.38 7.67 -23.90
N LYS A 31 -0.94 6.88 -24.84
CA LYS A 31 -2.16 6.08 -24.63
C LYS A 31 -1.93 4.79 -23.84
N THR A 32 -0.76 4.16 -23.99
CA THR A 32 -0.49 2.85 -23.38
C THR A 32 0.23 2.97 -22.03
N TYR A 33 0.83 4.12 -21.75
CA TYR A 33 1.61 4.36 -20.56
C TYR A 33 0.88 3.94 -19.28
N SER A 34 -0.28 4.55 -19.01
CA SER A 34 -1.03 4.30 -17.77
C SER A 34 -1.37 2.83 -17.54
N SER A 35 -1.82 2.13 -18.60
CA SER A 35 -2.20 0.72 -18.45
C SER A 35 -1.01 -0.21 -18.22
N ILE A 36 0.12 0.06 -18.90
CA ILE A 36 1.34 -0.73 -18.76
C ILE A 36 1.93 -0.53 -17.36
N PHE A 37 2.03 0.72 -16.90
CA PHE A 37 2.66 1.03 -15.62
C PHE A 37 1.79 0.60 -14.44
N PHE A 38 0.48 0.72 -14.56
CA PHE A 38 -0.43 0.20 -13.54
C PHE A 38 -0.35 -1.33 -13.44
N GLY A 39 -0.29 -2.03 -14.59
CA GLY A 39 -0.03 -3.47 -14.62
C GLY A 39 1.33 -3.83 -13.99
N LEU A 40 2.37 -3.09 -14.33
CA LEU A 40 3.72 -3.29 -13.79
C LEU A 40 3.77 -3.10 -12.27
N GLN A 41 3.06 -2.10 -11.73
CA GLN A 41 2.92 -1.91 -10.29
C GLN A 41 2.34 -3.14 -9.60
N PHE A 42 1.24 -3.68 -10.13
CA PHE A 42 0.63 -4.90 -9.57
C PHE A 42 1.56 -6.11 -9.67
N ASN A 43 2.28 -6.25 -10.76
CA ASN A 43 3.24 -7.32 -10.94
C ASN A 43 4.35 -7.26 -9.87
N TYR A 44 4.88 -6.09 -9.56
CA TYR A 44 5.87 -5.95 -8.48
C TYR A 44 5.27 -6.22 -7.09
N ILE A 45 4.06 -5.76 -6.82
CA ILE A 45 3.37 -6.13 -5.56
C ILE A 45 3.26 -7.64 -5.46
N TYR A 46 2.82 -8.29 -6.53
CA TYR A 46 2.63 -9.73 -6.56
C TYR A 46 3.94 -10.48 -6.36
N LEU A 47 4.99 -10.10 -7.07
CA LEU A 47 6.33 -10.65 -6.89
C LEU A 47 6.84 -10.48 -5.46
N GLY A 48 6.66 -9.32 -4.84
CA GLY A 48 7.04 -9.10 -3.46
C GLY A 48 6.42 -10.13 -2.51
N TRP A 49 5.13 -10.38 -2.65
CA TRP A 49 4.44 -11.36 -1.81
C TRP A 49 4.77 -12.81 -2.15
N LEU A 50 4.95 -13.15 -3.44
CA LEU A 50 5.36 -14.48 -3.87
C LEU A 50 6.76 -14.84 -3.34
N VAL A 51 7.71 -13.94 -3.50
CA VAL A 51 9.10 -14.13 -3.05
C VAL A 51 9.14 -14.29 -1.52
N TRP A 52 8.41 -13.45 -0.79
CA TRP A 52 8.27 -13.64 0.66
C TRP A 52 7.69 -15.02 1.01
N TYR A 53 6.58 -15.39 0.35
CA TYR A 53 5.86 -16.61 0.70
C TYR A 53 6.62 -17.87 0.32
N LEU A 54 7.17 -17.92 -0.90
CA LEU A 54 7.82 -19.11 -1.48
C LEU A 54 9.25 -19.31 -1.01
N HIS A 55 10.02 -18.22 -0.96
CA HIS A 55 11.46 -18.24 -0.78
C HIS A 55 11.94 -17.72 0.58
N LYS A 56 11.07 -17.00 1.30
CA LYS A 56 11.42 -16.29 2.54
C LYS A 56 12.54 -15.27 2.35
N ASP A 57 12.72 -14.80 1.12
CA ASP A 57 13.68 -13.77 0.79
C ASP A 57 13.08 -12.39 1.09
N LEU A 58 13.37 -11.90 2.30
CA LEU A 58 12.79 -10.67 2.82
C LEU A 58 13.33 -9.42 2.11
N GLU A 59 14.60 -9.44 1.73
CA GLU A 59 15.22 -8.29 1.06
C GLU A 59 14.67 -8.11 -0.33
N LYS A 60 14.61 -9.17 -1.11
CA LYS A 60 14.03 -9.15 -2.45
C LYS A 60 12.53 -8.83 -2.42
N ALA A 61 11.79 -9.34 -1.43
CA ALA A 61 10.39 -8.99 -1.24
C ALA A 61 10.21 -7.49 -0.94
N ARG A 62 11.03 -6.94 -0.05
CA ARG A 62 11.07 -5.50 0.26
C ARG A 62 11.34 -4.67 -1.00
N ASP A 63 12.33 -5.07 -1.79
CA ASP A 63 12.73 -4.34 -2.99
C ASP A 63 11.60 -4.28 -4.02
N TYR A 64 10.86 -5.37 -4.22
CA TYR A 64 9.69 -5.38 -5.10
C TYR A 64 8.55 -4.50 -4.58
N LEU A 65 8.28 -4.49 -3.27
CA LEU A 65 7.27 -3.61 -2.69
C LEU A 65 7.65 -2.12 -2.81
N TYR A 66 8.93 -1.82 -2.66
CA TYR A 66 9.47 -0.48 -2.91
C TYR A 66 9.30 -0.06 -4.37
N LEU A 67 9.68 -0.92 -5.32
CA LEU A 67 9.55 -0.67 -6.76
C LEU A 67 8.11 -0.38 -7.16
N ALA A 68 7.15 -1.14 -6.63
CA ALA A 68 5.73 -0.91 -6.89
C ALA A 68 5.27 0.51 -6.52
N THR A 69 5.81 1.06 -5.42
CA THR A 69 5.48 2.42 -5.00
C THR A 69 6.20 3.47 -5.85
N CYS A 70 7.46 3.21 -6.24
CA CYS A 70 8.19 4.10 -7.14
C CYS A 70 7.48 4.28 -8.49
N ILE A 71 6.86 3.23 -9.02
CA ILE A 71 6.08 3.32 -10.26
C ILE A 71 4.90 4.29 -10.10
N ILE A 72 4.17 4.23 -9.00
CA ILE A 72 3.07 5.17 -8.76
C ILE A 72 3.59 6.60 -8.63
N LEU A 73 4.73 6.80 -7.97
CA LEU A 73 5.35 8.13 -7.90
C LEU A 73 5.73 8.65 -9.29
N ASP A 74 6.37 7.83 -10.12
CA ASP A 74 6.71 8.19 -11.50
C ASP A 74 5.47 8.54 -12.32
N MET A 75 4.39 7.79 -12.16
CA MET A 75 3.12 8.10 -12.83
C MET A 75 2.60 9.49 -12.43
N PHE A 76 2.60 9.85 -11.15
CA PHE A 76 2.21 11.20 -10.71
C PHE A 76 3.12 12.28 -11.30
N GLN A 77 4.44 12.05 -11.30
CA GLN A 77 5.41 13.03 -11.80
C GLN A 77 5.24 13.28 -13.30
N ARG A 78 5.02 12.24 -14.10
CA ARG A 78 4.82 12.37 -15.55
C ARG A 78 3.49 13.01 -15.91
N ASP A 79 2.43 12.79 -15.12
CA ASP A 79 1.15 13.47 -15.28
C ASP A 79 1.29 14.98 -15.00
N GLU A 80 1.98 15.33 -13.91
CA GLU A 80 2.29 16.73 -13.56
C GLU A 80 3.13 17.43 -14.65
N GLN A 81 4.02 16.70 -15.31
CA GLN A 81 4.88 17.19 -16.39
C GLN A 81 4.18 17.17 -17.76
N HIS A 82 2.96 16.70 -17.83
CA HIS A 82 2.19 16.52 -19.07
C HIS A 82 2.85 15.58 -20.09
N GLU A 83 3.70 14.68 -19.64
CA GLU A 83 4.35 13.66 -20.49
C GLU A 83 3.42 12.50 -20.80
N ALA A 84 2.48 12.19 -19.90
CA ALA A 84 1.48 11.15 -20.08
C ALA A 84 0.16 11.54 -19.41
N GLU A 85 -0.96 11.25 -20.06
CA GLU A 85 -2.27 11.39 -19.42
C GLU A 85 -2.55 10.16 -18.54
N ILE A 86 -2.65 10.38 -17.25
CA ILE A 86 -3.05 9.35 -16.31
C ILE A 86 -4.52 9.58 -15.98
N GLY A 87 -5.39 8.68 -16.43
CA GLY A 87 -6.81 8.82 -16.17
C GLY A 87 -7.10 9.00 -14.67
N SER A 88 -7.99 9.91 -14.33
CA SER A 88 -8.36 10.24 -12.93
C SER A 88 -8.75 9.03 -12.10
N SER A 89 -9.23 7.95 -12.73
CA SER A 89 -9.51 6.68 -12.05
C SER A 89 -8.25 5.95 -11.56
N LEU A 90 -7.11 6.17 -12.21
CA LEU A 90 -5.83 5.56 -11.84
C LEU A 90 -5.09 6.38 -10.78
N LEU A 91 -5.37 7.67 -10.67
CA LEU A 91 -4.88 8.55 -9.60
C LEU A 91 -5.79 8.50 -8.35
N GLY A 92 -6.74 7.57 -8.32
CA GLY A 92 -7.70 7.42 -7.25
C GLY A 92 -7.09 7.01 -5.92
N LEU A 93 -7.88 7.19 -4.85
CA LEU A 93 -7.49 6.91 -3.46
C LEU A 93 -6.99 5.47 -3.21
N ILE A 94 -7.22 4.54 -4.15
CA ILE A 94 -6.66 3.19 -4.07
C ILE A 94 -5.12 3.20 -4.07
N ASN A 95 -4.49 4.25 -4.62
CA ASN A 95 -3.03 4.39 -4.63
C ASN A 95 -2.42 4.62 -3.23
N ILE A 96 -3.24 4.96 -2.24
CA ILE A 96 -2.83 4.92 -0.83
C ILE A 96 -2.33 3.52 -0.45
N HIS A 97 -2.87 2.47 -1.05
CA HIS A 97 -2.37 1.11 -0.84
C HIS A 97 -0.90 0.95 -1.28
N ALA A 98 -0.48 1.60 -2.37
CA ALA A 98 0.91 1.60 -2.79
C ALA A 98 1.83 2.20 -1.72
N SER A 99 1.40 3.28 -1.08
CA SER A 99 2.15 3.94 0.00
C SER A 99 2.38 3.01 1.19
N TRP A 100 1.42 2.17 1.54
CA TRP A 100 1.62 1.19 2.61
C TRP A 100 2.61 0.08 2.23
N HIS A 101 2.75 -0.26 0.95
CA HIS A 101 3.83 -1.15 0.51
C HIS A 101 5.21 -0.51 0.76
N ALA A 102 5.35 0.79 0.52
CA ALA A 102 6.58 1.52 0.86
C ALA A 102 6.85 1.54 2.37
N LEU A 103 5.82 1.70 3.21
CA LEU A 103 5.99 1.61 4.66
C LEU A 103 6.52 0.23 5.07
N VAL A 104 5.94 -0.84 4.54
CA VAL A 104 6.39 -2.21 4.80
C VAL A 104 7.82 -2.43 4.28
N ALA A 105 8.17 -1.81 3.15
CA ALA A 105 9.54 -1.80 2.63
C ALA A 105 10.51 -0.94 3.46
N ASN A 106 10.05 -0.29 4.52
CA ASN A 106 10.82 0.63 5.36
C ASN A 106 11.32 1.88 4.62
N ALA A 107 10.48 2.43 3.73
CA ALA A 107 10.69 3.66 2.96
C ALA A 107 9.60 4.70 3.29
N PRO A 108 9.56 5.24 4.52
CA PRO A 108 8.49 6.14 4.95
C PRO A 108 8.45 7.45 4.15
N ASP A 109 9.59 7.97 3.73
CA ASP A 109 9.66 9.21 2.94
C ASP A 109 8.93 9.04 1.60
N LEU A 110 9.16 7.92 0.90
CA LEU A 110 8.45 7.57 -0.34
C LEU A 110 6.95 7.37 -0.09
N ALA A 111 6.60 6.71 1.02
CA ALA A 111 5.19 6.51 1.39
C ALA A 111 4.46 7.84 1.56
N VAL A 112 5.06 8.79 2.31
CA VAL A 112 4.49 10.12 2.54
C VAL A 112 4.35 10.90 1.23
N GLU A 113 5.35 10.86 0.36
CA GLU A 113 5.30 11.57 -0.93
C GLU A 113 4.13 11.09 -1.79
N VAL A 114 3.96 9.76 -1.94
CA VAL A 114 2.85 9.19 -2.71
C VAL A 114 1.50 9.45 -2.04
N MET A 115 1.40 9.37 -0.70
CA MET A 115 0.17 9.70 0.02
C MET A 115 -0.23 11.16 -0.22
N LYS A 116 0.70 12.12 -0.09
CA LYS A 116 0.44 13.54 -0.32
C LYS A 116 -0.08 13.80 -1.72
N LYS A 117 0.57 13.24 -2.75
CA LYS A 117 0.11 13.38 -4.14
C LYS A 117 -1.28 12.77 -4.33
N THR A 118 -1.53 11.58 -3.78
CA THR A 118 -2.84 10.91 -3.85
C THR A 118 -3.93 11.72 -3.17
N CYS A 119 -3.69 12.22 -1.97
CA CYS A 119 -4.66 13.03 -1.23
C CYS A 119 -4.93 14.37 -1.93
N ALA A 120 -3.89 15.05 -2.42
CA ALA A 120 -4.02 16.31 -3.15
C ALA A 120 -4.84 16.15 -4.44
N SER A 121 -4.68 15.05 -5.18
CA SER A 121 -5.45 14.74 -6.39
C SER A 121 -6.92 14.39 -6.12
N ASN A 122 -7.30 14.18 -4.86
CA ASN A 122 -8.63 13.71 -4.45
C ASN A 122 -9.27 14.61 -3.38
N ILE A 123 -8.93 15.88 -3.33
CA ILE A 123 -9.35 16.83 -2.26
C ILE A 123 -10.87 16.93 -2.10
N ASP A 124 -11.63 16.78 -3.19
CA ASP A 124 -13.09 16.80 -3.15
C ASP A 124 -13.70 15.55 -2.48
N GLN A 125 -12.85 14.57 -2.13
CA GLN A 125 -13.22 13.33 -1.47
C GLN A 125 -12.86 13.32 0.01
N ASP A 126 -12.71 14.49 0.63
CA ASP A 126 -12.31 14.71 2.03
C ASP A 126 -13.07 13.90 3.08
N LYS A 127 -14.26 13.41 2.72
CA LYS A 127 -15.08 12.55 3.59
C LYS A 127 -14.90 11.05 3.31
N ASN A 128 -14.02 10.69 2.39
CA ASN A 128 -13.73 9.31 2.08
C ASN A 128 -12.77 8.73 3.13
N PHE A 129 -13.05 7.52 3.58
CA PHE A 129 -12.21 6.82 4.55
C PHE A 129 -10.75 6.73 4.11
N TRP A 130 -10.47 6.42 2.84
CA TRP A 130 -9.11 6.25 2.34
C TRP A 130 -8.32 7.56 2.35
N TRP A 131 -8.99 8.67 2.02
CA TRP A 131 -8.39 10.00 2.14
C TRP A 131 -8.03 10.30 3.61
N LEU A 132 -8.98 10.12 4.52
CA LEU A 132 -8.76 10.33 5.96
C LEU A 132 -7.65 9.43 6.51
N ALA A 133 -7.59 8.16 6.08
CA ALA A 133 -6.55 7.23 6.50
C ALA A 133 -5.17 7.64 5.96
N GLY A 134 -5.11 8.17 4.74
CA GLY A 134 -3.89 8.74 4.16
C GLY A 134 -3.39 9.94 4.95
N GLU A 135 -4.25 10.94 5.18
CA GLU A 135 -3.91 12.15 5.94
C GLU A 135 -3.53 11.82 7.39
N CYS A 136 -4.25 10.90 8.04
CA CYS A 136 -3.90 10.45 9.38
C CYS A 136 -2.52 9.76 9.41
N SER A 137 -2.22 8.95 8.39
CA SER A 137 -0.91 8.29 8.26
C SER A 137 0.21 9.29 8.04
N ILE A 138 0.02 10.28 7.15
CA ILE A 138 0.97 11.37 6.92
C ILE A 138 1.27 12.09 8.24
N ALA A 139 0.23 12.54 8.92
CA ALA A 139 0.35 13.29 10.16
C ALA A 139 1.10 12.50 11.24
N LEU A 140 0.82 11.20 11.39
CA LEU A 140 1.54 10.32 12.32
C LEU A 140 3.02 10.17 11.93
N ILE A 141 3.34 9.95 10.65
CA ILE A 141 4.72 9.78 10.21
C ILE A 141 5.53 11.07 10.38
N GLU A 142 4.90 12.23 10.17
CA GLU A 142 5.52 13.56 10.34
C GLU A 142 5.53 14.05 11.80
N GLY A 143 4.88 13.32 12.71
CA GLY A 143 4.83 13.68 14.15
C GLY A 143 3.82 14.78 14.49
N ASP A 144 2.87 15.10 13.61
CA ASP A 144 1.76 16.02 13.88
C ASP A 144 0.59 15.27 14.56
N GLU A 145 0.75 15.03 15.86
CA GLU A 145 -0.25 14.30 16.65
C GLU A 145 -1.61 15.03 16.69
N SER A 146 -1.61 16.36 16.62
CA SER A 146 -2.83 17.16 16.64
C SER A 146 -3.66 16.95 15.37
N ALA A 147 -3.02 17.01 14.21
CA ALA A 147 -3.67 16.72 12.94
C ALA A 147 -4.12 15.25 12.88
N ALA A 148 -3.26 14.31 13.29
CA ALA A 148 -3.57 12.89 13.34
C ALA A 148 -4.80 12.61 14.21
N GLN A 149 -4.91 13.23 15.38
CA GLN A 149 -6.07 13.12 16.26
C GLN A 149 -7.34 13.65 15.60
N GLY A 150 -7.27 14.75 14.86
CA GLY A 150 -8.38 15.31 14.08
C GLY A 150 -8.91 14.34 13.05
N TYR A 151 -8.03 13.77 12.22
CA TYR A 151 -8.39 12.78 11.21
C TYR A 151 -8.92 11.48 11.83
N CYS A 152 -8.26 10.99 12.89
CA CYS A 152 -8.70 9.80 13.62
C CYS A 152 -10.11 9.96 14.18
N ASN A 153 -10.41 11.10 14.82
CA ASN A 153 -11.75 11.43 15.32
C ASN A 153 -12.77 11.46 14.18
N HIS A 154 -12.42 11.97 13.00
CA HIS A 154 -13.31 11.94 11.85
C HIS A 154 -13.58 10.51 11.37
N ILE A 155 -12.58 9.65 11.31
CA ILE A 155 -12.74 8.22 10.96
C ILE A 155 -13.68 7.53 11.95
N LEU A 156 -13.55 7.78 13.24
CA LEU A 156 -14.34 7.12 14.29
C LEU A 156 -15.76 7.68 14.41
N ASN A 157 -15.94 8.99 14.32
CA ASN A 157 -17.15 9.70 14.71
C ASN A 157 -17.75 10.60 13.63
N GLY A 158 -16.99 10.87 12.56
CA GLY A 158 -17.39 11.82 11.52
C GLY A 158 -18.55 11.34 10.66
N PRO A 159 -19.22 12.27 9.95
CA PRO A 159 -20.25 11.94 8.99
C PRO A 159 -19.60 11.39 7.72
N PHE A 160 -19.88 10.13 7.39
CA PHE A 160 -19.62 9.60 6.05
C PHE A 160 -20.82 9.87 5.13
N PRO A 161 -20.62 10.06 3.82
CA PRO A 161 -21.70 10.21 2.86
C PRO A 161 -22.74 9.11 3.02
N SER A 162 -24.05 9.46 3.01
CA SER A 162 -25.16 8.56 3.34
C SER A 162 -25.18 7.25 2.53
N ARG A 163 -24.70 7.27 1.30
CA ARG A 163 -24.57 6.08 0.43
C ARG A 163 -23.54 5.05 0.92
N TYR A 164 -22.67 5.43 1.88
CA TYR A 164 -21.62 4.56 2.41
C TYR A 164 -21.80 4.21 3.89
N ALA A 165 -22.83 4.80 4.57
CA ALA A 165 -22.75 5.03 6.00
C ALA A 165 -22.75 3.80 6.94
N PRO A 166 -23.67 2.83 6.90
CA PRO A 166 -23.71 1.87 8.02
C PRO A 166 -22.71 0.71 7.90
N THR A 167 -22.57 0.15 6.69
CA THR A 167 -21.73 -1.04 6.47
C THR A 167 -20.26 -0.68 6.44
N LEU A 168 -19.92 0.44 5.80
CA LEU A 168 -18.53 0.91 5.69
C LEU A 168 -18.02 1.38 7.05
N ARG A 169 -18.83 2.04 7.87
CA ARG A 169 -18.43 2.45 9.22
C ARG A 169 -17.98 1.27 10.06
N LYS A 170 -18.75 0.17 10.05
CA LYS A 170 -18.36 -1.07 10.74
C LYS A 170 -17.06 -1.65 10.24
N ASN A 171 -16.76 -1.48 8.96
CA ASN A 171 -15.51 -1.99 8.36
C ASN A 171 -14.32 -1.09 8.67
N HIS A 172 -14.54 0.23 8.78
CA HIS A 172 -13.48 1.21 8.96
C HIS A 172 -13.17 1.54 10.43
N GLU A 173 -14.14 1.35 11.32
CA GLU A 173 -13.97 1.60 12.76
C GLU A 173 -12.73 0.91 13.38
N PRO A 174 -12.40 -0.38 13.07
CA PRO A 174 -11.22 -1.00 13.63
C PRO A 174 -9.91 -0.34 13.17
N PHE A 175 -9.87 0.24 11.97
CA PHE A 175 -8.71 1.00 11.50
C PHE A 175 -8.57 2.32 12.26
N GLY A 176 -9.69 3.04 12.46
CA GLY A 176 -9.67 4.23 13.31
C GLY A 176 -9.18 3.91 14.73
N LYS A 177 -9.58 2.76 15.28
CA LYS A 177 -9.10 2.29 16.58
C LYS A 177 -7.61 1.95 16.58
N MET A 178 -7.04 1.47 15.47
CA MET A 178 -5.59 1.28 15.36
C MET A 178 -4.85 2.62 15.43
N PHE A 179 -5.31 3.64 14.69
CA PHE A 179 -4.71 4.98 14.76
C PHE A 179 -4.85 5.60 16.15
N GLN A 180 -6.02 5.48 16.77
CA GLN A 180 -6.23 5.99 18.14
C GLN A 180 -5.30 5.28 19.13
N ALA A 181 -5.14 3.97 19.02
CA ALA A 181 -4.24 3.21 19.88
C ALA A 181 -2.77 3.65 19.75
N ILE A 182 -2.34 4.06 18.56
CA ILE A 182 -1.00 4.64 18.33
C ILE A 182 -0.87 5.97 19.06
N LEU A 183 -1.85 6.86 18.90
CA LEU A 183 -1.87 8.17 19.54
C LEU A 183 -1.90 8.08 21.08
N ASP A 184 -2.62 7.10 21.59
CA ASP A 184 -2.72 6.85 23.04
C ASP A 184 -1.51 6.09 23.61
N GLY A 185 -0.60 5.60 22.79
CA GLY A 185 0.48 4.72 23.21
C GLY A 185 -0.02 3.38 23.79
N ASN A 186 -1.19 2.93 23.37
CA ASN A 186 -1.88 1.77 23.95
C ASN A 186 -1.69 0.50 23.13
N LEU A 187 -0.71 -0.32 23.52
CA LEU A 187 -0.37 -1.56 22.84
C LEU A 187 -1.50 -2.59 22.86
N GLU A 188 -2.25 -2.72 23.96
CA GLU A 188 -3.33 -3.70 24.10
C GLU A 188 -4.49 -3.34 23.13
N ALA A 189 -4.88 -2.07 23.06
CA ALA A 189 -5.89 -1.58 22.12
C ALA A 189 -5.44 -1.75 20.66
N LEU A 190 -4.14 -1.57 20.36
CA LEU A 190 -3.57 -1.80 19.04
C LEU A 190 -3.64 -3.29 18.65
N GLU A 191 -3.26 -4.19 19.54
CA GLU A 191 -3.39 -5.64 19.31
C GLU A 191 -4.85 -6.05 19.07
N GLU A 192 -5.78 -5.58 19.91
CA GLU A 192 -7.20 -5.90 19.78
C GLU A 192 -7.78 -5.42 18.44
N SER A 193 -7.53 -4.16 18.07
CA SER A 193 -8.03 -3.58 16.83
C SER A 193 -7.40 -4.24 15.60
N THR A 194 -6.11 -4.58 15.63
CA THR A 194 -5.42 -5.34 14.58
C THR A 194 -6.07 -6.71 14.37
N LEU A 195 -6.39 -7.43 15.44
CA LEU A 195 -7.07 -8.71 15.37
C LEU A 195 -8.50 -8.57 14.86
N ALA A 196 -9.20 -7.47 15.20
CA ALA A 196 -10.55 -7.19 14.70
C ALA A 196 -10.56 -6.97 13.18
N VAL A 197 -9.61 -6.19 12.64
CA VAL A 197 -9.44 -6.04 11.19
C VAL A 197 -9.16 -7.39 10.53
N ALA A 198 -8.21 -8.15 11.08
CA ALA A 198 -7.83 -9.44 10.53
C ALA A 198 -8.97 -10.46 10.51
N ARG A 199 -9.89 -10.42 11.47
CA ARG A 199 -11.07 -11.31 11.51
C ARG A 199 -12.11 -10.94 10.45
N ARG A 200 -12.34 -9.64 10.23
CA ARG A 200 -13.35 -9.15 9.27
C ARG A 200 -12.93 -9.39 7.82
N ASN A 201 -11.66 -9.26 7.52
CA ASN A 201 -11.14 -9.37 6.16
C ASN A 201 -10.88 -10.80 5.67
N GLN A 202 -11.21 -11.82 6.44
CA GLN A 202 -11.15 -13.20 5.97
C GLN A 202 -12.08 -13.50 4.77
N GLY A 203 -13.05 -12.61 4.48
CA GLY A 203 -13.97 -12.71 3.36
C GLY A 203 -13.73 -11.71 2.21
N ILE A 204 -12.81 -10.76 2.37
CA ILE A 204 -12.56 -9.67 1.39
C ILE A 204 -11.29 -9.95 0.54
N ASN A 205 -10.76 -11.14 0.54
CA ASN A 205 -9.79 -11.53 -0.46
C ASN A 205 -10.54 -11.66 -1.80
N THR A 206 -10.81 -10.51 -2.41
CA THR A 206 -11.54 -10.36 -3.67
C THR A 206 -10.83 -11.02 -4.85
N ASP A 207 -9.53 -11.34 -4.71
CA ASP A 207 -8.71 -11.82 -5.83
C ASP A 207 -8.27 -13.28 -5.71
N GLY A 208 -8.90 -14.07 -4.84
CA GLY A 208 -8.60 -15.51 -4.71
C GLY A 208 -7.25 -15.82 -4.06
N MET A 209 -6.45 -14.83 -3.73
CA MET A 209 -5.11 -15.00 -3.19
C MET A 209 -5.12 -15.00 -1.66
N SER A 210 -5.40 -16.14 -1.08
CA SER A 210 -5.50 -16.30 0.37
C SER A 210 -4.20 -16.05 1.15
N PHE A 211 -3.09 -15.85 0.47
CA PHE A 211 -1.79 -15.59 1.07
C PHE A 211 -1.41 -14.10 1.16
N TYR A 212 -2.17 -13.20 0.51
CA TYR A 212 -1.90 -11.77 0.58
C TYR A 212 -2.12 -11.27 2.02
N PRO A 213 -1.11 -10.66 2.61
CA PRO A 213 -1.29 -9.97 3.88
C PRO A 213 -2.12 -8.71 3.69
N HIS A 214 -2.82 -8.30 4.74
CA HIS A 214 -3.57 -7.06 4.70
C HIS A 214 -2.60 -5.87 4.76
N ILE A 215 -2.24 -5.33 3.60
CA ILE A 215 -1.20 -4.30 3.48
C ILE A 215 -1.45 -3.07 4.35
N PHE A 216 -2.72 -2.65 4.47
CA PHE A 216 -3.08 -1.54 5.34
C PHE A 216 -2.68 -1.80 6.79
N VAL A 217 -3.01 -2.99 7.31
CA VAL A 217 -2.65 -3.37 8.69
C VAL A 217 -1.15 -3.33 8.87
N LEU A 218 -0.39 -3.89 7.92
CA LEU A 218 1.07 -3.88 7.98
C LEU A 218 1.63 -2.46 7.94
N GLY A 219 1.09 -1.59 7.07
CA GLY A 219 1.49 -0.18 7.01
C GLY A 219 1.23 0.56 8.32
N VAL A 220 0.04 0.40 8.92
CA VAL A 220 -0.28 1.01 10.22
C VAL A 220 0.60 0.44 11.34
N LEU A 221 0.90 -0.87 11.33
CA LEU A 221 1.82 -1.46 12.29
C LEU A 221 3.26 -0.93 12.12
N LYS A 222 3.66 -0.62 10.89
CA LYS A 222 4.95 0.03 10.66
C LYS A 222 4.99 1.45 11.25
N ILE A 223 3.89 2.20 11.13
CA ILE A 223 3.75 3.50 11.81
C ILE A 223 3.81 3.30 13.34
N ALA A 224 3.08 2.31 13.88
CA ALA A 224 3.11 2.01 15.31
C ALA A 224 4.53 1.75 15.84
N GLN A 225 5.37 1.04 15.08
CA GLN A 225 6.77 0.82 15.44
C GLN A 225 7.57 2.14 15.52
N MET A 226 7.26 3.14 14.69
CA MET A 226 7.91 4.46 14.77
C MET A 226 7.57 5.17 16.10
N TYR A 227 6.44 4.82 16.71
CA TYR A 227 6.01 5.27 18.04
C TYR A 227 6.45 4.31 19.18
N GLY A 228 7.30 3.33 18.89
CA GLY A 228 7.79 2.36 19.88
C GLY A 228 6.78 1.30 20.29
N LEU A 229 5.69 1.14 19.54
CA LEU A 229 4.66 0.15 19.80
C LEU A 229 4.89 -1.09 18.93
N GLU A 230 5.32 -2.19 19.55
CA GLU A 230 5.52 -3.46 18.87
C GLU A 230 4.53 -4.49 19.35
N ILE A 231 3.68 -4.99 18.44
CA ILE A 231 2.78 -6.09 18.76
C ILE A 231 3.52 -7.43 18.66
N GLU A 232 3.39 -8.26 19.69
CA GLU A 232 3.95 -9.61 19.73
C GLU A 232 3.02 -10.66 19.11
N LYS A 233 1.69 -10.44 19.22
CA LYS A 233 0.67 -11.38 18.78
C LYS A 233 0.24 -11.13 17.33
N TYR A 234 1.03 -11.67 16.42
CA TYR A 234 0.68 -11.66 15.00
C TYR A 234 -0.16 -12.89 14.62
N LYS A 235 -1.09 -12.69 13.66
CA LYS A 235 -1.65 -13.86 12.97
C LYS A 235 -0.60 -14.48 12.04
N PRO A 236 -0.65 -15.80 11.82
CA PRO A 236 0.35 -16.53 10.99
C PRO A 236 0.52 -15.99 9.57
N ARG A 237 -0.43 -15.17 9.09
CA ARG A 237 -0.42 -14.58 7.73
C ARG A 237 0.29 -13.24 7.62
N TYR A 238 0.71 -12.64 8.74
CA TYR A 238 1.44 -11.38 8.68
C TYR A 238 2.94 -11.64 8.64
N PRO A 239 3.65 -11.13 7.61
CA PRO A 239 5.10 -11.20 7.52
C PRO A 239 5.74 -10.21 8.50
N LYS A 240 5.64 -10.51 9.81
CA LYS A 240 6.21 -9.66 10.86
C LYS A 240 7.69 -9.37 10.61
N GLU A 241 8.38 -10.30 9.98
CA GLU A 241 9.79 -10.19 9.65
C GLU A 241 10.08 -9.00 8.75
N LEU A 242 9.16 -8.67 7.81
CA LEU A 242 9.29 -7.49 6.94
C LEU A 242 9.16 -6.18 7.72
N LEU A 243 8.41 -6.17 8.82
CA LEU A 243 8.29 -4.97 9.65
C LEU A 243 9.60 -4.62 10.37
N HIS A 244 10.46 -5.60 10.61
CA HIS A 244 11.72 -5.44 11.31
C HIS A 244 12.95 -5.29 10.41
N LEU A 245 12.76 -5.24 9.09
CA LEU A 245 13.88 -5.03 8.18
C LEU A 245 14.54 -3.66 8.42
N PRO A 246 15.89 -3.61 8.38
CA PRO A 246 16.61 -2.35 8.49
C PRO A 246 16.27 -1.41 7.33
N LYS A 247 16.49 -0.11 7.54
CA LYS A 247 16.37 0.89 6.45
C LYS A 247 17.39 0.54 5.35
N SER A 248 16.96 0.65 4.10
CA SER A 248 17.81 0.54 2.91
C SER A 248 17.85 1.89 2.20
N ASP A 249 18.95 2.17 1.52
CA ASP A 249 19.05 3.32 0.62
C ASP A 249 18.48 3.03 -0.77
N PHE A 250 18.18 1.74 -1.05
CA PHE A 250 17.65 1.25 -2.33
C PHE A 250 18.50 1.62 -3.57
N SER A 251 19.76 2.02 -3.37
CA SER A 251 20.66 2.46 -4.45
C SER A 251 21.00 1.33 -5.45
N HIS A 252 20.84 0.07 -5.04
CA HIS A 252 21.08 -1.11 -5.87
C HIS A 252 19.91 -1.43 -6.84
N ILE A 253 18.77 -0.74 -6.68
CA ILE A 253 17.55 -1.03 -7.45
C ILE A 253 17.58 -0.31 -8.79
N ASP A 254 17.42 -1.08 -9.87
CA ASP A 254 17.27 -0.54 -11.23
C ASP A 254 15.81 -0.12 -11.49
N ARG A 255 15.61 1.18 -11.55
CA ARG A 255 14.32 1.80 -11.95
C ARG A 255 14.34 2.08 -13.46
N TRP A 256 14.44 1.03 -14.25
CA TRP A 256 14.62 1.05 -15.70
C TRP A 256 13.57 1.90 -16.44
N TRP A 257 12.35 1.99 -15.93
CA TRP A 257 11.27 2.76 -16.54
C TRP A 257 11.49 4.28 -16.49
N GLU A 258 12.30 4.80 -15.58
CA GLU A 258 12.62 6.23 -15.53
C GLU A 258 13.38 6.70 -16.80
N ARG A 259 13.97 5.76 -17.53
CA ARG A 259 14.72 6.01 -18.75
C ARG A 259 13.91 5.77 -20.02
N ILE A 260 12.62 5.44 -19.88
CA ILE A 260 11.76 5.18 -21.04
C ILE A 260 11.32 6.50 -21.66
N GLU A 261 11.44 6.56 -22.98
CA GLU A 261 10.85 7.61 -23.80
C GLU A 261 9.38 7.29 -24.10
N ILE A 262 8.50 8.25 -23.84
CA ILE A 262 7.07 8.13 -24.14
C ILE A 262 6.83 8.78 -25.49
N HIS A 263 6.39 7.99 -26.46
CA HIS A 263 6.09 8.46 -27.80
C HIS A 263 4.68 9.02 -27.90
N PRO A 264 4.43 10.05 -28.71
CA PRO A 264 3.09 10.48 -29.06
C PRO A 264 2.28 9.32 -29.65
N ALA A 265 0.99 9.26 -29.32
CA ALA A 265 0.09 8.19 -29.77
C ALA A 265 -0.51 8.47 -31.17
#